data_8ece7d74a9bda35d7d715a781900c00c
#
_entry.id   8ece7d74a9bda35d7d715a781900c00c
#
_cell.length_a   1.000
_cell.length_b   1.000
_cell.length_c   1.000
_cell.angle_alpha   90.00
_cell.angle_beta   90.00
_cell.angle_gamma   90.00
#
_symmetry.space_group_name_H-M   'P 1'
#
loop_
_entity.id
_entity.type
_entity.pdbx_description
1 polymer ?
#
loop_
_entity_poly.entity_id
_entity_poly.type
_entity_poly.pdbx_seq_one_letter_code
_entity_poly.pdbx_strand_id
1 'polypeptide(L)'
;MNYQDAINILGRIRMFGTKLGLANTRHLLEALGHPERRYAVVHVAGTNGKGSVAALVAAALKAAGHTVGLFTSPHISSFRERMQVGGALVSEAEVVEHLARLLPIIEAMGGRDDVTTPTFFEVITAMAADIFAARGCDVAVFEVGLGGRLDATNALPAAVSAITSISMDHAAWLGGTIQEIAGEKAGIVKPGVPVVADALVESAREVVRRVATAKKALLVEVGREIVVEGRAPDREGQTLAVRTRRRRYEGLRVGLRGTHQAGNCAVALGVLEVLDEAGIAVPEAAVFGGFRDARWPGRFEVFWGDPPFILDAAANASAAEALRAALDEFLEPDEQVLLVIGVLKDKSFEEICRALVPRAAEVIMTEPASQRALRAEALCEAVQRSASGRPVRVVNRLEEALAAAQARMRGRKGFVLVAGSIFLLAAARDLLGIAEAAQDFRLTEVLTVPQVKPYI
;
A
#
# COMPACT_ATOMS: atom_id res chain seq x y z
N MET A 1 -21.56 22.37 -3.27
CA MET A 1 -21.27 20.92 -3.03
C MET A 1 -20.64 20.79 -1.66
N ASN A 2 -21.14 19.92 -0.78
CA ASN A 2 -20.51 19.58 0.48
C ASN A 2 -19.60 18.33 0.30
N TYR A 3 -18.90 17.91 1.36
CA TYR A 3 -17.98 16.78 1.29
C TYR A 3 -18.68 15.45 0.95
N GLN A 4 -19.86 15.20 1.55
CA GLN A 4 -20.62 13.98 1.25
C GLN A 4 -21.08 13.94 -0.22
N ASP A 5 -21.45 15.08 -0.80
CA ASP A 5 -21.75 15.17 -2.23
C ASP A 5 -20.53 14.81 -3.08
N ALA A 6 -19.35 15.33 -2.71
CA ALA A 6 -18.09 15.02 -3.39
C ALA A 6 -17.77 13.53 -3.36
N ILE A 7 -17.91 12.89 -2.20
CA ILE A 7 -17.71 11.45 -2.03
C ILE A 7 -18.72 10.65 -2.87
N ASN A 8 -19.97 11.05 -2.91
CA ASN A 8 -20.99 10.39 -3.73
C ASN A 8 -20.68 10.51 -5.24
N ILE A 9 -20.19 11.66 -5.71
CA ILE A 9 -19.76 11.86 -7.10
C ILE A 9 -18.56 10.94 -7.42
N LEU A 10 -17.53 10.92 -6.58
CA LEU A 10 -16.38 10.05 -6.73
C LEU A 10 -16.79 8.57 -6.73
N GLY A 11 -17.76 8.20 -5.90
CA GLY A 11 -18.36 6.87 -5.88
C GLY A 11 -19.02 6.49 -7.21
N ARG A 12 -19.76 7.40 -7.85
CA ARG A 12 -20.37 7.18 -9.17
C ARG A 12 -19.32 7.05 -10.26
N ILE A 13 -18.29 7.88 -10.28
CA ILE A 13 -17.18 7.79 -11.24
C ILE A 13 -16.51 6.40 -11.13
N ARG A 14 -16.37 5.85 -9.93
CA ARG A 14 -15.82 4.52 -9.70
C ARG A 14 -16.62 3.39 -10.37
N MET A 15 -17.92 3.54 -10.56
CA MET A 15 -18.76 2.53 -11.22
C MET A 15 -18.40 2.30 -12.70
N PHE A 16 -17.67 3.21 -13.35
CA PHE A 16 -17.19 3.05 -14.73
C PHE A 16 -16.03 2.07 -14.88
N GLY A 17 -15.58 1.41 -13.79
CA GLY A 17 -14.62 0.31 -13.82
C GLY A 17 -13.15 0.75 -13.85
N THR A 18 -12.28 -0.23 -14.15
CA THR A 18 -10.83 -0.02 -14.32
C THR A 18 -10.51 0.03 -15.81
N LYS A 19 -9.88 1.10 -16.25
CA LYS A 19 -9.35 1.25 -17.60
C LYS A 19 -7.85 1.50 -17.49
N LEU A 20 -7.07 0.79 -18.28
CA LEU A 20 -5.63 0.98 -18.34
C LEU A 20 -5.28 1.95 -19.47
N GLY A 21 -4.54 3.00 -19.15
CA GLY A 21 -4.10 4.00 -20.12
C GLY A 21 -3.70 5.31 -19.45
N LEU A 22 -3.00 6.18 -20.17
CA LEU A 22 -2.48 7.44 -19.64
C LEU A 22 -3.16 8.67 -20.24
N ALA A 23 -3.95 8.50 -21.30
CA ALA A 23 -4.52 9.62 -22.06
C ALA A 23 -5.42 10.53 -21.18
N ASN A 24 -6.35 9.91 -20.47
CA ASN A 24 -7.26 10.67 -19.57
C ASN A 24 -6.51 11.46 -18.49
N THR A 25 -5.57 10.78 -17.79
CA THR A 25 -4.79 11.45 -16.74
C THR A 25 -3.97 12.60 -17.30
N ARG A 26 -3.32 12.41 -18.45
CA ARG A 26 -2.57 13.49 -19.12
C ARG A 26 -3.45 14.66 -19.48
N HIS A 27 -4.65 14.39 -20.01
CA HIS A 27 -5.61 15.43 -20.34
C HIS A 27 -6.08 16.20 -19.10
N LEU A 28 -6.39 15.51 -18.00
CA LEU A 28 -6.75 16.14 -16.73
C LEU A 28 -5.64 17.04 -16.20
N LEU A 29 -4.37 16.53 -16.20
CA LEU A 29 -3.20 17.30 -15.76
C LEU A 29 -2.95 18.53 -16.65
N GLU A 30 -3.06 18.40 -17.97
CA GLU A 30 -2.93 19.50 -18.93
C GLU A 30 -3.98 20.57 -18.68
N ALA A 31 -5.26 20.17 -18.55
CA ALA A 31 -6.37 21.10 -18.28
C ALA A 31 -6.24 21.81 -16.92
N LEU A 32 -5.56 21.19 -15.94
CA LEU A 32 -5.21 21.81 -14.66
C LEU A 32 -3.95 22.68 -14.72
N GLY A 33 -3.28 22.80 -15.88
CA GLY A 33 -2.08 23.59 -16.06
C GLY A 33 -0.80 22.93 -15.54
N HIS A 34 -0.72 21.61 -15.63
CA HIS A 34 0.44 20.77 -15.25
C HIS A 34 0.90 20.98 -13.79
N PRO A 35 0.02 20.79 -12.81
CA PRO A 35 0.38 20.96 -11.40
C PRO A 35 1.53 20.03 -10.96
N GLU A 36 1.63 18.83 -11.56
CA GLU A 36 2.65 17.81 -11.31
C GLU A 36 4.09 18.22 -11.62
N ARG A 37 4.28 19.35 -12.29
CA ARG A 37 5.60 19.90 -12.64
C ARG A 37 6.14 20.89 -11.60
N ARG A 38 5.36 21.18 -10.55
CA ARG A 38 5.72 22.20 -9.54
C ARG A 38 6.53 21.62 -8.38
N TYR A 39 6.70 20.31 -8.32
CA TYR A 39 7.43 19.59 -7.26
C TYR A 39 8.15 18.37 -7.83
N ALA A 40 9.11 17.83 -7.09
CA ALA A 40 9.76 16.59 -7.47
C ALA A 40 8.84 15.38 -7.16
N VAL A 41 8.80 14.39 -8.06
CA VAL A 41 7.94 13.20 -7.89
C VAL A 41 8.78 11.97 -7.60
N VAL A 42 8.50 11.29 -6.48
CA VAL A 42 8.94 9.93 -6.19
C VAL A 42 7.82 8.97 -6.60
N HIS A 43 8.10 8.04 -7.50
CA HIS A 43 7.09 7.12 -8.04
C HIS A 43 7.36 5.69 -7.59
N VAL A 44 6.44 5.08 -6.83
CA VAL A 44 6.65 3.79 -6.15
C VAL A 44 5.73 2.71 -6.70
N ALA A 45 6.31 1.68 -7.34
CA ALA A 45 5.62 0.47 -7.78
C ALA A 45 6.11 -0.78 -7.01
N GLY A 46 5.41 -1.89 -7.15
CA GLY A 46 5.74 -3.17 -6.53
C GLY A 46 4.49 -4.01 -6.29
N THR A 47 4.65 -5.25 -5.85
CA THR A 47 3.52 -6.06 -5.39
C THR A 47 3.19 -5.71 -3.94
N ASN A 48 4.12 -5.92 -3.02
CA ASN A 48 4.00 -5.58 -1.61
C ASN A 48 5.03 -4.52 -1.22
N GLY A 49 4.80 -3.79 -0.11
CA GLY A 49 5.76 -2.82 0.43
C GLY A 49 5.65 -1.39 -0.12
N LYS A 50 4.88 -1.13 -1.18
CA LYS A 50 4.73 0.21 -1.79
C LYS A 50 4.40 1.30 -0.77
N GLY A 51 3.31 1.13 -0.01
CA GLY A 51 2.88 2.09 1.00
C GLY A 51 3.89 2.25 2.14
N SER A 52 4.57 1.16 2.56
CA SER A 52 5.62 1.24 3.57
C SER A 52 6.83 2.05 3.09
N VAL A 53 7.30 1.83 1.84
CA VAL A 53 8.38 2.62 1.23
C VAL A 53 7.95 4.08 1.09
N ALA A 54 6.73 4.33 0.60
CA ALA A 54 6.21 5.69 0.45
C ALA A 54 6.14 6.43 1.79
N ALA A 55 5.68 5.74 2.85
CA ALA A 55 5.61 6.30 4.20
C ALA A 55 7.00 6.62 4.79
N LEU A 56 7.98 5.71 4.62
CA LEU A 56 9.36 5.91 5.08
C LEU A 56 10.03 7.10 4.36
N VAL A 57 9.90 7.17 3.03
CA VAL A 57 10.41 8.28 2.24
C VAL A 57 9.77 9.60 2.66
N ALA A 58 8.44 9.64 2.77
CA ALA A 58 7.71 10.83 3.17
C ALA A 58 8.08 11.29 4.61
N ALA A 59 8.24 10.36 5.54
CA ALA A 59 8.63 10.66 6.92
C ALA A 59 10.04 11.27 7.01
N ALA A 60 11.01 10.71 6.26
CA ALA A 60 12.38 11.23 6.23
C ALA A 60 12.46 12.60 5.57
N LEU A 61 11.76 12.81 4.45
CA LEU A 61 11.70 14.12 3.78
C LEU A 61 11.04 15.18 4.65
N LYS A 62 9.94 14.82 5.35
CA LYS A 62 9.32 15.70 6.34
C LYS A 62 10.29 16.07 7.47
N ALA A 63 11.02 15.08 8.01
CA ALA A 63 12.03 15.31 9.05
C ALA A 63 13.20 16.17 8.56
N ALA A 64 13.47 16.17 7.25
CA ALA A 64 14.43 17.06 6.59
C ALA A 64 13.91 18.49 6.39
N GLY A 65 12.65 18.78 6.72
CA GLY A 65 12.05 20.11 6.61
C GLY A 65 11.30 20.38 5.31
N HIS A 66 11.16 19.36 4.42
CA HIS A 66 10.39 19.51 3.17
C HIS A 66 8.88 19.48 3.42
N THR A 67 8.12 20.22 2.62
CA THR A 67 6.68 20.06 2.49
C THR A 67 6.39 18.87 1.56
N VAL A 68 5.92 17.75 2.12
CA VAL A 68 5.81 16.49 1.40
C VAL A 68 4.35 16.12 1.14
N GLY A 69 4.00 15.91 -0.14
CA GLY A 69 2.78 15.26 -0.56
C GLY A 69 2.94 13.73 -0.54
N LEU A 70 1.93 13.02 -0.06
CA LEU A 70 1.90 11.55 -0.07
C LEU A 70 0.58 11.07 -0.65
N PHE A 71 0.65 10.37 -1.79
CA PHE A 71 -0.50 9.72 -2.44
C PHE A 71 -0.38 8.21 -2.33
N THR A 72 -1.38 7.56 -1.73
CA THR A 72 -1.38 6.10 -1.48
C THR A 72 -2.74 5.47 -1.78
N SER A 73 -2.74 4.15 -1.99
CA SER A 73 -3.96 3.39 -2.25
C SER A 73 -3.85 1.91 -1.85
N PRO A 74 -4.98 1.31 -1.44
CA PRO A 74 -6.24 1.96 -1.08
C PRO A 74 -6.17 2.67 0.28
N HIS A 75 -7.19 3.42 0.67
CA HIS A 75 -7.37 3.90 2.05
C HIS A 75 -7.94 2.77 2.93
N ILE A 76 -7.89 2.95 4.24
CA ILE A 76 -8.46 2.03 5.22
C ILE A 76 -9.83 2.54 5.67
N SER A 77 -9.90 3.69 6.30
CA SER A 77 -11.12 4.27 6.87
C SER A 77 -11.64 5.47 6.08
N SER A 78 -10.81 6.48 5.86
CA SER A 78 -11.21 7.72 5.17
C SER A 78 -10.61 7.84 3.77
N PHE A 79 -11.40 8.31 2.82
CA PHE A 79 -10.92 8.66 1.48
C PHE A 79 -9.71 9.59 1.53
N ARG A 80 -9.65 10.49 2.50
CA ARG A 80 -8.58 11.49 2.66
C ARG A 80 -7.23 10.87 3.01
N GLU A 81 -7.19 9.63 3.51
CA GLU A 81 -5.93 8.88 3.72
C GLU A 81 -5.11 8.72 2.44
N ARG A 82 -5.78 8.78 1.27
CA ARG A 82 -5.11 8.69 -0.04
C ARG A 82 -4.23 9.88 -0.35
N MET A 83 -4.48 11.02 0.30
CA MET A 83 -3.77 12.28 0.05
C MET A 83 -3.42 12.93 1.38
N GLN A 84 -2.12 13.02 1.66
CA GLN A 84 -1.59 13.64 2.86
C GLN A 84 -0.58 14.72 2.48
N VAL A 85 -0.49 15.78 3.26
CA VAL A 85 0.54 16.82 3.13
C VAL A 85 1.19 17.04 4.48
N GLY A 86 2.51 16.89 4.54
CA GLY A 86 3.25 17.02 5.79
C GLY A 86 2.83 15.97 6.86
N GLY A 87 2.27 14.83 6.43
CA GLY A 87 1.77 13.77 7.30
C GLY A 87 0.39 14.01 7.90
N ALA A 88 -0.33 15.06 7.47
CA ALA A 88 -1.72 15.30 7.81
C ALA A 88 -2.64 14.98 6.62
N LEU A 89 -3.81 14.43 6.89
CA LEU A 89 -4.83 14.21 5.86
C LEU A 89 -5.23 15.54 5.24
N VAL A 90 -5.49 15.56 3.92
CA VAL A 90 -6.13 16.72 3.29
C VAL A 90 -7.50 16.99 3.92
N SER A 91 -7.92 18.24 3.98
CA SER A 91 -9.22 18.61 4.56
C SER A 91 -10.37 18.21 3.64
N GLU A 92 -11.57 18.11 4.20
CA GLU A 92 -12.79 17.90 3.44
C GLU A 92 -13.04 19.04 2.43
N ALA A 93 -12.72 20.26 2.84
CA ALA A 93 -12.85 21.45 2.00
C ALA A 93 -11.93 21.37 0.77
N GLU A 94 -10.68 20.92 0.92
CA GLU A 94 -9.74 20.73 -0.20
C GLU A 94 -10.27 19.66 -1.18
N VAL A 95 -10.82 18.56 -0.70
CA VAL A 95 -11.42 17.54 -1.58
C VAL A 95 -12.57 18.14 -2.39
N VAL A 96 -13.44 18.92 -1.75
CA VAL A 96 -14.58 19.59 -2.41
C VAL A 96 -14.10 20.61 -3.44
N GLU A 97 -13.14 21.46 -3.09
CA GLU A 97 -12.60 22.51 -3.96
C GLU A 97 -11.96 21.91 -5.21
N HIS A 98 -11.03 20.95 -5.03
CA HIS A 98 -10.29 20.39 -6.15
C HIS A 98 -11.16 19.46 -7.03
N LEU A 99 -12.16 18.77 -6.45
CA LEU A 99 -13.16 18.06 -7.24
C LEU A 99 -13.99 19.04 -8.07
N ALA A 100 -14.44 20.16 -7.50
CA ALA A 100 -15.21 21.17 -8.22
C ALA A 100 -14.45 21.76 -9.43
N ARG A 101 -13.12 21.86 -9.35
CA ARG A 101 -12.26 22.26 -10.49
C ARG A 101 -12.18 21.19 -11.57
N LEU A 102 -12.21 19.91 -11.19
CA LEU A 102 -12.13 18.77 -12.12
C LEU A 102 -13.44 18.48 -12.83
N LEU A 103 -14.60 18.71 -12.20
CA LEU A 103 -15.90 18.34 -12.76
C LEU A 103 -16.16 18.94 -14.16
N PRO A 104 -15.98 20.25 -14.44
CA PRO A 104 -16.17 20.77 -15.79
C PRO A 104 -15.20 20.19 -16.82
N ILE A 105 -13.99 19.83 -16.41
CA ILE A 105 -13.01 19.16 -17.29
C ILE A 105 -13.51 17.75 -17.65
N ILE A 106 -13.98 16.99 -16.64
CA ILE A 106 -14.54 15.65 -16.81
C ILE A 106 -15.77 15.67 -17.73
N GLU A 107 -16.65 16.63 -17.56
CA GLU A 107 -17.84 16.82 -18.40
C GLU A 107 -17.45 17.07 -19.87
N ALA A 108 -16.44 17.93 -20.09
CA ALA A 108 -15.93 18.24 -21.43
C ALA A 108 -15.25 17.05 -22.13
N MET A 109 -14.74 16.06 -21.37
CA MET A 109 -14.13 14.85 -21.94
C MET A 109 -15.16 13.95 -22.62
N GLY A 110 -16.41 13.95 -22.21
CA GLY A 110 -17.47 13.06 -22.72
C GLY A 110 -17.85 13.23 -24.20
N GLY A 111 -17.31 14.22 -24.90
CA GLY A 111 -17.58 14.47 -26.32
C GLY A 111 -16.34 14.39 -27.22
N ARG A 112 -15.22 13.83 -26.77
CA ARG A 112 -13.96 13.81 -27.49
C ARG A 112 -13.60 12.38 -27.96
N ASP A 113 -12.95 12.28 -29.13
CA ASP A 113 -12.50 11.00 -29.68
C ASP A 113 -11.21 10.48 -29.07
N ASP A 114 -10.35 11.38 -28.54
CA ASP A 114 -9.01 11.08 -28.01
C ASP A 114 -8.98 10.72 -26.51
N VAL A 115 -10.06 11.04 -25.79
CA VAL A 115 -10.22 10.75 -24.36
C VAL A 115 -11.61 10.16 -24.10
N THR A 116 -11.76 9.49 -22.97
CA THR A 116 -13.03 8.89 -22.56
C THR A 116 -13.38 9.37 -21.16
N THR A 117 -14.55 9.04 -20.66
CA THR A 117 -14.89 9.27 -19.25
C THR A 117 -13.78 8.72 -18.35
N PRO A 118 -13.15 9.57 -17.50
CA PRO A 118 -12.05 9.12 -16.68
C PRO A 118 -12.52 8.18 -15.56
N THR A 119 -11.66 7.27 -15.18
CA THR A 119 -11.87 6.39 -14.04
C THR A 119 -11.70 7.14 -12.72
N PHE A 120 -12.22 6.57 -11.64
CA PHE A 120 -12.00 7.07 -10.29
C PHE A 120 -10.51 7.31 -9.98
N PHE A 121 -9.64 6.35 -10.36
CA PHE A 121 -8.22 6.43 -10.03
C PHE A 121 -7.50 7.52 -10.83
N GLU A 122 -7.88 7.74 -12.09
CA GLU A 122 -7.38 8.85 -12.92
C GLU A 122 -7.77 10.20 -12.33
N VAL A 123 -9.03 10.35 -11.88
CA VAL A 123 -9.53 11.60 -11.25
C VAL A 123 -8.80 11.89 -9.95
N ILE A 124 -8.67 10.90 -9.05
CA ILE A 124 -8.02 11.16 -7.76
C ILE A 124 -6.51 11.34 -7.89
N THR A 125 -5.87 10.77 -8.92
CA THR A 125 -4.46 11.04 -9.24
C THR A 125 -4.26 12.50 -9.66
N ALA A 126 -5.11 13.01 -10.55
CA ALA A 126 -5.05 14.41 -10.96
C ALA A 126 -5.41 15.37 -9.80
N MET A 127 -6.40 15.00 -8.97
CA MET A 127 -6.77 15.74 -7.76
C MET A 127 -5.58 15.84 -6.78
N ALA A 128 -4.90 14.73 -6.51
CA ALA A 128 -3.73 14.72 -5.63
C ALA A 128 -2.63 15.62 -6.18
N ALA A 129 -2.36 15.55 -7.49
CA ALA A 129 -1.37 16.41 -8.13
C ALA A 129 -1.71 17.91 -7.96
N ASP A 130 -2.97 18.27 -8.12
CA ASP A 130 -3.43 19.66 -7.98
C ASP A 130 -3.38 20.14 -6.52
N ILE A 131 -3.80 19.32 -5.55
CA ILE A 131 -3.70 19.62 -4.11
C ILE A 131 -2.24 19.84 -3.69
N PHE A 132 -1.32 18.93 -4.08
CA PHE A 132 0.09 19.04 -3.70
C PHE A 132 0.74 20.29 -4.25
N ALA A 133 0.40 20.68 -5.49
CA ALA A 133 0.87 21.95 -6.06
C ALA A 133 0.28 23.17 -5.34
N ALA A 134 -1.01 23.15 -5.00
CA ALA A 134 -1.68 24.23 -4.27
C ALA A 134 -1.11 24.40 -2.85
N ARG A 135 -0.70 23.30 -2.22
CA ARG A 135 -0.07 23.28 -0.89
C ARG A 135 1.44 23.60 -0.91
N GLY A 136 2.01 23.88 -2.08
CA GLY A 136 3.43 24.22 -2.21
C GLY A 136 4.36 23.09 -1.79
N CYS A 137 4.01 21.84 -2.12
CA CYS A 137 4.88 20.70 -1.84
C CYS A 137 6.22 20.85 -2.57
N ASP A 138 7.33 20.50 -1.92
CA ASP A 138 8.66 20.42 -2.52
C ASP A 138 8.84 19.06 -3.23
N VAL A 139 8.31 18.00 -2.59
CA VAL A 139 8.36 16.62 -3.07
C VAL A 139 7.01 15.98 -2.88
N ALA A 140 6.61 15.14 -3.83
CA ALA A 140 5.43 14.30 -3.68
C ALA A 140 5.75 12.83 -3.98
N VAL A 141 5.32 11.94 -3.08
CA VAL A 141 5.49 10.50 -3.20
C VAL A 141 4.18 9.89 -3.70
N PHE A 142 4.20 9.26 -4.87
CA PHE A 142 3.04 8.63 -5.48
C PHE A 142 3.18 7.11 -5.51
N GLU A 143 2.28 6.42 -4.83
CA GLU A 143 2.12 4.97 -4.90
C GLU A 143 1.29 4.58 -6.11
N VAL A 144 1.78 3.62 -6.91
CA VAL A 144 1.05 2.99 -8.02
C VAL A 144 -0.15 2.22 -7.49
N GLY A 145 -1.31 2.39 -8.13
CA GLY A 145 -2.52 1.64 -7.78
C GLY A 145 -2.49 0.21 -8.27
N LEU A 146 -2.20 0.00 -9.57
CA LEU A 146 -2.16 -1.35 -10.18
C LEU A 146 -1.12 -1.41 -11.30
N GLY A 147 -0.26 -2.44 -11.25
CA GLY A 147 0.76 -2.65 -12.27
C GLY A 147 1.87 -1.62 -12.22
N GLY A 148 1.84 -0.67 -13.12
CA GLY A 148 2.77 0.47 -13.22
C GLY A 148 2.74 1.13 -14.59
N ARG A 149 3.02 0.40 -15.66
CA ARG A 149 3.18 0.92 -17.04
C ARG A 149 1.99 1.76 -17.52
N LEU A 150 0.79 1.32 -17.24
CA LEU A 150 -0.48 1.98 -17.64
C LEU A 150 -1.28 2.51 -16.46
N ASP A 151 -0.67 2.57 -15.28
CA ASP A 151 -1.30 3.17 -14.10
C ASP A 151 -1.39 4.70 -14.26
N ALA A 152 -2.46 5.30 -13.76
CA ALA A 152 -2.67 6.75 -13.87
C ALA A 152 -1.49 7.57 -13.34
N THR A 153 -0.85 7.11 -12.25
CA THR A 153 0.32 7.77 -11.66
C THR A 153 1.52 7.80 -12.60
N ASN A 154 1.56 6.91 -13.62
CA ASN A 154 2.65 6.89 -14.59
C ASN A 154 2.60 8.05 -15.62
N ALA A 155 1.55 8.86 -15.59
CA ALA A 155 1.49 10.13 -16.32
C ALA A 155 2.42 11.20 -15.71
N LEU A 156 2.80 11.07 -14.44
CA LEU A 156 3.62 12.02 -13.71
C LEU A 156 5.10 11.93 -14.08
N PRO A 157 5.85 13.09 -14.10
CA PRO A 157 7.29 13.13 -14.38
C PRO A 157 8.08 12.76 -13.12
N ALA A 158 8.50 11.51 -13.00
CA ALA A 158 9.27 11.06 -11.84
C ALA A 158 10.69 11.64 -11.83
N ALA A 159 11.15 12.10 -10.67
CA ALA A 159 12.55 12.42 -10.39
C ALA A 159 13.34 11.15 -9.98
N VAL A 160 12.66 10.19 -9.35
CA VAL A 160 13.15 8.86 -9.02
C VAL A 160 12.01 7.85 -9.05
N SER A 161 12.29 6.66 -9.57
CA SER A 161 11.36 5.52 -9.50
C SER A 161 11.82 4.51 -8.44
N ALA A 162 10.88 3.91 -7.72
CA ALA A 162 11.15 2.84 -6.77
C ALA A 162 10.33 1.60 -7.13
N ILE A 163 10.96 0.42 -7.15
CA ILE A 163 10.32 -0.86 -7.35
C ILE A 163 10.56 -1.71 -6.11
N THR A 164 9.49 -1.95 -5.35
CA THR A 164 9.54 -2.79 -4.16
C THR A 164 9.48 -4.27 -4.54
N SER A 165 9.20 -5.18 -3.61
CA SER A 165 9.15 -6.61 -3.91
C SER A 165 8.16 -6.94 -5.02
N ILE A 166 8.51 -7.94 -5.85
CA ILE A 166 7.68 -8.47 -6.93
C ILE A 166 7.33 -9.92 -6.63
N SER A 167 6.03 -10.23 -6.62
CA SER A 167 5.47 -11.56 -6.42
C SER A 167 4.19 -11.71 -7.21
N MET A 168 3.66 -12.94 -7.28
CA MET A 168 2.38 -13.21 -7.95
C MET A 168 1.24 -12.49 -7.23
N ASP A 169 0.58 -11.59 -7.92
CA ASP A 169 -0.66 -10.93 -7.52
C ASP A 169 -1.32 -10.32 -8.76
N HIS A 170 -2.64 -10.18 -8.74
CA HIS A 170 -3.41 -9.61 -9.84
C HIS A 170 -3.12 -10.25 -11.21
N ALA A 171 -2.89 -11.57 -11.26
CA ALA A 171 -2.49 -12.29 -12.49
C ALA A 171 -3.46 -12.08 -13.65
N ALA A 172 -4.75 -11.93 -13.39
CA ALA A 172 -5.76 -11.65 -14.42
C ALA A 172 -5.54 -10.31 -15.17
N TRP A 173 -4.77 -9.38 -14.59
CA TRP A 173 -4.51 -8.05 -15.15
C TRP A 173 -3.06 -7.83 -15.57
N LEU A 174 -2.11 -8.44 -14.86
CA LEU A 174 -0.69 -8.14 -15.00
C LEU A 174 0.11 -9.25 -15.68
N GLY A 175 -0.55 -10.40 -15.97
CA GLY A 175 0.09 -11.57 -16.55
C GLY A 175 0.25 -12.73 -15.57
N GLY A 176 0.41 -13.93 -16.12
CA GLY A 176 0.50 -15.20 -15.37
C GLY A 176 1.90 -15.57 -14.90
N THR A 177 2.90 -14.73 -15.15
CA THR A 177 4.31 -14.98 -14.80
C THR A 177 4.92 -13.81 -14.03
N ILE A 178 5.95 -14.11 -13.23
CA ILE A 178 6.72 -13.08 -12.50
C ILE A 178 7.36 -12.08 -13.49
N GLN A 179 7.80 -12.53 -14.64
CA GLN A 179 8.43 -11.69 -15.66
C GLN A 179 7.44 -10.68 -16.25
N GLU A 180 6.20 -11.09 -16.53
CA GLU A 180 5.14 -10.20 -17.02
C GLU A 180 4.79 -9.15 -15.98
N ILE A 181 4.56 -9.57 -14.72
CA ILE A 181 4.29 -8.66 -13.60
C ILE A 181 5.45 -7.67 -13.39
N ALA A 182 6.70 -8.16 -13.48
CA ALA A 182 7.89 -7.31 -13.39
C ALA A 182 7.95 -6.30 -14.54
N GLY A 183 7.58 -6.69 -15.76
CA GLY A 183 7.50 -5.81 -16.93
C GLY A 183 6.50 -4.67 -16.74
N GLU A 184 5.30 -4.98 -16.23
CA GLU A 184 4.29 -3.97 -15.92
C GLU A 184 4.76 -2.98 -14.85
N LYS A 185 5.42 -3.48 -13.78
CA LYS A 185 5.95 -2.62 -12.71
C LYS A 185 7.14 -1.80 -13.16
N ALA A 186 8.08 -2.41 -13.89
CA ALA A 186 9.24 -1.71 -14.47
C ALA A 186 8.85 -0.64 -15.52
N GLY A 187 7.61 -0.68 -16.02
CA GLY A 187 7.05 0.34 -16.90
C GLY A 187 6.99 1.76 -16.31
N ILE A 188 7.20 1.92 -15.00
CA ILE A 188 7.34 3.25 -14.37
C ILE A 188 8.70 3.89 -14.57
N VAL A 189 9.72 3.13 -14.98
CA VAL A 189 11.07 3.64 -15.21
C VAL A 189 11.07 4.61 -16.39
N LYS A 190 11.50 5.84 -16.15
CA LYS A 190 11.54 6.90 -17.14
C LYS A 190 12.93 6.98 -17.79
N PRO A 191 13.04 7.49 -19.05
CA PRO A 191 14.33 7.67 -19.70
C PRO A 191 15.27 8.57 -18.88
N GLY A 192 16.46 8.06 -18.55
CA GLY A 192 17.49 8.81 -17.82
C GLY A 192 17.21 9.03 -16.33
N VAL A 193 16.04 8.62 -15.82
CA VAL A 193 15.66 8.81 -14.41
C VAL A 193 16.14 7.62 -13.58
N PRO A 194 16.79 7.83 -12.44
CA PRO A 194 17.23 6.75 -11.56
C PRO A 194 16.08 5.86 -11.07
N VAL A 195 16.37 4.57 -10.90
CA VAL A 195 15.45 3.60 -10.31
C VAL A 195 16.13 2.82 -9.20
N VAL A 196 15.46 2.72 -8.04
CA VAL A 196 15.86 1.87 -6.91
C VAL A 196 14.96 0.65 -6.89
N ALA A 197 15.52 -0.55 -6.84
CA ALA A 197 14.72 -1.78 -6.95
C ALA A 197 15.12 -2.85 -5.91
N ASP A 198 14.09 -3.44 -5.30
CA ASP A 198 14.17 -4.66 -4.51
C ASP A 198 13.40 -5.79 -5.21
N ALA A 199 13.93 -6.26 -6.33
CA ALA A 199 13.40 -7.41 -7.03
C ALA A 199 14.04 -8.67 -6.44
N LEU A 200 13.41 -9.26 -5.42
CA LEU A 200 13.96 -10.39 -4.66
C LEU A 200 14.14 -11.66 -5.52
N VAL A 201 13.27 -11.88 -6.51
CA VAL A 201 13.33 -13.03 -7.41
C VAL A 201 14.17 -12.68 -8.63
N GLU A 202 15.16 -13.54 -8.99
CA GLU A 202 16.11 -13.24 -10.09
C GLU A 202 15.43 -12.99 -11.42
N SER A 203 14.37 -13.74 -11.75
CA SER A 203 13.62 -13.52 -12.99
C SER A 203 12.94 -12.14 -13.08
N ALA A 204 12.53 -11.56 -11.96
CA ALA A 204 12.02 -10.19 -11.90
C ALA A 204 13.18 -9.17 -12.01
N ARG A 205 14.30 -9.45 -11.33
CA ARG A 205 15.50 -8.61 -11.34
C ARG A 205 16.06 -8.44 -12.74
N GLU A 206 16.15 -9.51 -13.51
CA GLU A 206 16.58 -9.48 -14.92
C GLU A 206 15.70 -8.56 -15.79
N VAL A 207 14.37 -8.60 -15.58
CA VAL A 207 13.43 -7.72 -16.30
C VAL A 207 13.69 -6.26 -15.94
N VAL A 208 13.84 -5.95 -14.65
CA VAL A 208 14.10 -4.58 -14.19
C VAL A 208 15.44 -4.06 -14.74
N ARG A 209 16.51 -4.87 -14.70
CA ARG A 209 17.83 -4.53 -15.27
C ARG A 209 17.74 -4.23 -16.77
N ARG A 210 17.03 -5.08 -17.53
CA ARG A 210 16.82 -4.90 -18.96
C ARG A 210 16.09 -3.59 -19.26
N VAL A 211 15.01 -3.29 -18.52
CA VAL A 211 14.24 -2.05 -18.70
C VAL A 211 15.08 -0.83 -18.31
N ALA A 212 15.79 -0.85 -17.20
CA ALA A 212 16.65 0.23 -16.78
C ALA A 212 17.75 0.53 -17.82
N THR A 213 18.39 -0.50 -18.34
CA THR A 213 19.40 -0.37 -19.42
C THR A 213 18.80 0.24 -20.68
N ALA A 214 17.63 -0.24 -21.13
CA ALA A 214 16.95 0.27 -22.32
C ALA A 214 16.53 1.75 -22.16
N LYS A 215 16.22 2.17 -20.93
CA LYS A 215 15.86 3.55 -20.59
C LYS A 215 17.08 4.43 -20.23
N LYS A 216 18.31 3.88 -20.25
CA LYS A 216 19.52 4.54 -19.78
C LYS A 216 19.35 5.11 -18.36
N ALA A 217 18.61 4.43 -17.53
CA ALA A 217 18.34 4.78 -16.14
C ALA A 217 19.43 4.19 -15.25
N LEU A 218 19.92 4.98 -14.28
CA LEU A 218 20.77 4.46 -13.21
C LEU A 218 19.93 3.48 -12.38
N LEU A 219 20.35 2.23 -12.29
CA LEU A 219 19.72 1.22 -11.44
C LEU A 219 20.52 1.06 -10.14
N VAL A 220 19.85 1.22 -9.01
CA VAL A 220 20.36 0.93 -7.66
C VAL A 220 19.63 -0.29 -7.12
N GLU A 221 20.35 -1.40 -6.91
CA GLU A 221 19.75 -2.67 -6.50
C GLU A 221 19.95 -2.94 -5.00
N VAL A 222 18.85 -3.24 -4.32
CA VAL A 222 18.89 -3.78 -2.96
C VAL A 222 19.47 -5.22 -3.02
N GLY A 223 20.32 -5.54 -2.07
CA GLY A 223 21.09 -6.79 -2.04
C GLY A 223 22.45 -6.70 -2.77
N ARG A 224 22.71 -5.61 -3.50
CA ARG A 224 23.98 -5.37 -4.18
C ARG A 224 24.60 -4.03 -3.79
N GLU A 225 23.98 -2.92 -4.21
CA GLU A 225 24.43 -1.57 -3.86
C GLU A 225 23.98 -1.12 -2.48
N ILE A 226 22.83 -1.64 -2.03
CA ILE A 226 22.27 -1.39 -0.70
C ILE A 226 22.10 -2.75 0.00
N VAL A 227 22.77 -2.94 1.12
CA VAL A 227 22.80 -4.22 1.83
C VAL A 227 22.41 -4.02 3.29
N VAL A 228 21.41 -4.75 3.74
CA VAL A 228 21.09 -4.87 5.17
C VAL A 228 22.09 -5.84 5.78
N GLU A 229 23.03 -5.32 6.57
CA GLU A 229 24.13 -6.09 7.16
C GLU A 229 23.80 -6.63 8.56
N GLY A 230 22.86 -5.97 9.25
CA GLY A 230 22.42 -6.37 10.59
C GLY A 230 20.98 -5.96 10.85
N ARG A 231 20.31 -6.77 11.67
CA ARG A 231 18.92 -6.53 12.07
C ARG A 231 18.67 -7.06 13.49
N ALA A 232 18.12 -6.22 14.34
CA ALA A 232 17.69 -6.56 15.70
C ALA A 232 16.21 -6.14 15.86
N PRO A 233 15.23 -7.09 15.78
CA PRO A 233 13.83 -6.81 16.00
C PRO A 233 13.50 -6.69 17.48
N ASP A 234 12.45 -5.92 17.78
CA ASP A 234 11.80 -5.89 19.09
C ASP A 234 10.29 -5.59 18.93
N ARG A 235 9.56 -5.46 20.04
CA ARG A 235 8.11 -5.24 20.01
C ARG A 235 7.66 -3.88 19.47
N GLU A 236 8.56 -2.91 19.39
CA GLU A 236 8.24 -1.57 18.89
C GLU A 236 8.67 -1.34 17.44
N GLY A 237 9.46 -2.25 16.88
CA GLY A 237 9.99 -2.16 15.53
C GLY A 237 11.25 -2.97 15.34
N GLN A 238 12.31 -2.36 14.80
CA GLN A 238 13.59 -3.01 14.59
C GLN A 238 14.73 -1.99 14.46
N THR A 239 15.94 -2.43 14.78
CA THR A 239 17.16 -1.65 14.56
C THR A 239 17.98 -2.30 13.44
N LEU A 240 18.41 -1.52 12.47
CA LEU A 240 19.12 -1.99 11.29
C LEU A 240 20.56 -1.44 11.24
N ALA A 241 21.46 -2.23 10.66
CA ALA A 241 22.70 -1.78 10.09
C ALA A 241 22.59 -1.94 8.56
N VAL A 242 22.70 -0.82 7.82
CA VAL A 242 22.53 -0.83 6.36
C VAL A 242 23.69 -0.11 5.70
N ARG A 243 24.35 -0.80 4.78
CA ARG A 243 25.36 -0.22 3.90
C ARG A 243 24.72 0.15 2.58
N THR A 244 24.91 1.39 2.18
CA THR A 244 24.46 1.93 0.88
C THR A 244 25.67 2.25 0.00
N ARG A 245 25.44 2.87 -1.16
CA ARG A 245 26.49 3.35 -2.06
C ARG A 245 27.33 4.47 -1.44
N ARG A 246 26.71 5.29 -0.58
CA ARG A 246 27.30 6.54 -0.06
C ARG A 246 27.82 6.42 1.36
N ARG A 247 27.15 5.61 2.20
CA ARG A 247 27.45 5.55 3.63
C ARG A 247 26.97 4.26 4.27
N ARG A 248 27.26 4.14 5.54
CA ARG A 248 26.76 3.07 6.39
C ARG A 248 25.90 3.67 7.50
N TYR A 249 24.69 3.20 7.62
CA TYR A 249 23.75 3.56 8.67
C TYR A 249 23.85 2.52 9.78
N GLU A 250 24.40 2.88 10.93
CA GLU A 250 24.53 2.03 12.11
C GLU A 250 23.45 2.41 13.13
N GLY A 251 22.75 1.40 13.69
CA GLY A 251 21.73 1.65 14.69
C GLY A 251 20.48 2.36 14.16
N LEU A 252 20.16 2.22 12.89
CA LEU A 252 18.98 2.84 12.27
C LEU A 252 17.71 2.24 12.85
N ARG A 253 17.04 2.98 13.71
CA ARG A 253 15.77 2.58 14.31
C ARG A 253 14.62 2.77 13.31
N VAL A 254 13.79 1.73 13.14
CA VAL A 254 12.63 1.72 12.24
C VAL A 254 11.39 1.34 13.02
N GLY A 255 10.34 2.17 12.96
CA GLY A 255 9.08 1.96 13.67
C GLY A 255 8.14 0.92 13.02
N LEU A 256 8.53 0.33 11.89
CA LEU A 256 7.77 -0.71 11.19
C LEU A 256 8.29 -2.11 11.56
N ARG A 257 7.37 -3.04 11.84
CA ARG A 257 7.66 -4.41 12.30
C ARG A 257 7.74 -5.40 11.15
N GLY A 258 8.53 -6.46 11.35
CA GLY A 258 8.69 -7.59 10.44
C GLY A 258 9.90 -7.50 9.51
N THR A 259 10.47 -8.66 9.17
CA THR A 259 11.69 -8.80 8.36
C THR A 259 11.58 -8.10 7.01
N HIS A 260 10.43 -8.21 6.34
CA HIS A 260 10.17 -7.59 5.04
C HIS A 260 10.32 -6.05 5.06
N GLN A 261 10.14 -5.42 6.22
CA GLN A 261 10.33 -3.96 6.35
C GLN A 261 11.80 -3.55 6.25
N ALA A 262 12.75 -4.46 6.51
CA ALA A 262 14.17 -4.17 6.30
C ALA A 262 14.49 -3.95 4.81
N GLY A 263 13.90 -4.76 3.91
CA GLY A 263 13.98 -4.53 2.46
C GLY A 263 13.30 -3.22 2.03
N ASN A 264 12.11 -2.93 2.57
CA ASN A 264 11.42 -1.66 2.31
C ASN A 264 12.26 -0.45 2.77
N CYS A 265 12.94 -0.55 3.93
CA CYS A 265 13.87 0.48 4.41
C CYS A 265 15.06 0.65 3.46
N ALA A 266 15.63 -0.43 2.96
CA ALA A 266 16.73 -0.36 1.99
C ALA A 266 16.31 0.35 0.70
N VAL A 267 15.11 0.07 0.16
CA VAL A 267 14.57 0.81 -0.99
C VAL A 267 14.39 2.29 -0.66
N ALA A 268 13.79 2.60 0.49
CA ALA A 268 13.58 3.98 0.92
C ALA A 268 14.90 4.75 1.07
N LEU A 269 15.94 4.13 1.66
CA LEU A 269 17.28 4.71 1.75
C LEU A 269 17.87 5.05 0.37
N GLY A 270 17.76 4.11 -0.57
CA GLY A 270 18.23 4.34 -1.95
C GLY A 270 17.51 5.52 -2.62
N VAL A 271 16.19 5.63 -2.45
CA VAL A 271 15.40 6.75 -2.96
C VAL A 271 15.86 8.07 -2.36
N LEU A 272 16.06 8.12 -1.04
CA LEU A 272 16.50 9.32 -0.33
C LEU A 272 17.91 9.76 -0.76
N GLU A 273 18.83 8.80 -0.95
CA GLU A 273 20.19 9.11 -1.47
C GLU A 273 20.16 9.66 -2.89
N VAL A 274 19.33 9.10 -3.77
CA VAL A 274 19.15 9.61 -5.15
C VAL A 274 18.56 11.02 -5.15
N LEU A 275 17.60 11.32 -4.28
CA LEU A 275 17.05 12.66 -4.13
C LEU A 275 18.10 13.66 -3.60
N ASP A 276 18.90 13.25 -2.63
CA ASP A 276 19.98 14.07 -2.07
C ASP A 276 21.06 14.37 -3.14
N GLU A 277 21.40 13.39 -3.98
CA GLU A 277 22.28 13.56 -5.15
C GLU A 277 21.68 14.53 -6.19
N ALA A 278 20.37 14.59 -6.30
CA ALA A 278 19.65 15.52 -7.19
C ALA A 278 19.44 16.93 -6.59
N GLY A 279 19.98 17.20 -5.39
CA GLY A 279 19.89 18.50 -4.72
C GLY A 279 18.72 18.69 -3.77
N ILE A 280 17.91 17.65 -3.55
CA ILE A 280 16.86 17.65 -2.53
C ILE A 280 17.48 17.13 -1.23
N ALA A 281 17.91 18.05 -0.38
CA ALA A 281 18.71 17.73 0.80
C ALA A 281 18.01 16.77 1.76
N VAL A 282 18.68 15.67 2.12
CA VAL A 282 18.20 14.67 3.09
C VAL A 282 19.32 14.40 4.11
N PRO A 283 19.43 15.22 5.17
CA PRO A 283 20.40 15.01 6.23
C PRO A 283 20.23 13.64 6.90
N GLU A 284 21.33 13.01 7.28
CA GLU A 284 21.32 11.71 7.96
C GLU A 284 20.40 11.69 9.19
N ALA A 285 20.44 12.74 10.01
CA ALA A 285 19.57 12.89 11.19
C ALA A 285 18.08 12.83 10.82
N ALA A 286 17.70 13.36 9.65
CA ALA A 286 16.32 13.30 9.16
C ALA A 286 15.91 11.86 8.77
N VAL A 287 16.82 11.07 8.22
CA VAL A 287 16.59 9.65 7.96
C VAL A 287 16.36 8.89 9.25
N PHE A 288 17.22 9.06 10.26
CA PHE A 288 17.07 8.42 11.57
C PHE A 288 15.75 8.81 12.26
N GLY A 289 15.43 10.11 12.29
CA GLY A 289 14.18 10.60 12.86
C GLY A 289 12.95 10.09 12.13
N GLY A 290 12.93 10.26 10.82
CA GLY A 290 11.80 9.85 9.98
C GLY A 290 11.51 8.35 10.04
N PHE A 291 12.53 7.50 9.99
CA PHE A 291 12.35 6.05 10.03
C PHE A 291 11.91 5.55 11.42
N ARG A 292 12.45 6.14 12.50
CA ARG A 292 12.00 5.85 13.87
C ARG A 292 10.53 6.18 14.06
N ASP A 293 10.10 7.32 13.55
CA ASP A 293 8.76 7.86 13.79
C ASP A 293 7.74 7.41 12.73
N ALA A 294 8.20 6.72 11.66
CA ALA A 294 7.33 6.19 10.62
C ALA A 294 6.30 5.21 11.20
N ARG A 295 5.04 5.41 10.83
CA ARG A 295 3.91 4.54 11.14
C ARG A 295 3.13 4.28 9.86
N TRP A 296 2.64 3.06 9.70
CA TRP A 296 1.82 2.72 8.55
C TRP A 296 0.65 1.84 8.99
N PRO A 297 -0.55 2.41 9.14
CA PRO A 297 -1.73 1.67 9.59
C PRO A 297 -1.97 0.41 8.74
N GLY A 298 -2.41 -0.66 9.40
CA GLY A 298 -2.69 -1.94 8.74
C GLY A 298 -1.48 -2.70 8.25
N ARG A 299 -0.28 -2.42 8.74
CA ARG A 299 0.93 -3.22 8.50
C ARG A 299 1.55 -3.60 9.84
N PHE A 300 1.24 -4.82 10.27
CA PHE A 300 1.57 -5.34 11.60
C PHE A 300 1.29 -4.29 12.70
N GLU A 301 0.11 -3.69 12.63
CA GLU A 301 -0.32 -2.64 13.55
C GLU A 301 -0.76 -3.28 14.87
N VAL A 302 -0.10 -2.91 15.96
CA VAL A 302 -0.40 -3.44 17.29
C VAL A 302 -1.24 -2.42 18.06
N PHE A 303 -2.42 -2.86 18.45
CA PHE A 303 -3.30 -2.12 19.35
C PHE A 303 -3.28 -2.79 20.72
N TRP A 304 -2.72 -2.07 21.70
CA TRP A 304 -2.61 -2.55 23.08
C TRP A 304 -3.93 -2.37 23.82
N GLY A 305 -4.51 -3.48 24.27
CA GLY A 305 -5.77 -3.54 25.00
C GLY A 305 -5.85 -4.87 25.78
N ASP A 306 -7.01 -5.21 26.28
CA ASP A 306 -7.28 -6.52 26.91
C ASP A 306 -8.46 -7.20 26.22
N PRO A 307 -8.16 -8.19 25.34
CA PRO A 307 -6.85 -8.60 24.82
C PRO A 307 -6.25 -7.60 23.81
N PRO A 308 -4.92 -7.63 23.57
CA PRO A 308 -4.30 -6.84 22.51
C PRO A 308 -4.59 -7.41 21.12
N PHE A 309 -4.57 -6.54 20.11
CA PHE A 309 -4.82 -6.88 18.72
C PHE A 309 -3.59 -6.63 17.84
N ILE A 310 -3.43 -7.48 16.82
CA ILE A 310 -2.55 -7.25 15.68
C ILE A 310 -3.44 -7.15 14.44
N LEU A 311 -3.29 -6.06 13.67
CA LEU A 311 -4.06 -5.78 12.47
C LEU A 311 -3.12 -5.75 11.26
N ASP A 312 -3.38 -6.59 10.25
CA ASP A 312 -2.56 -6.61 9.03
C ASP A 312 -3.41 -6.85 7.78
N ALA A 313 -3.16 -6.07 6.74
CA ALA A 313 -3.89 -6.15 5.46
C ALA A 313 -3.34 -7.21 4.50
N ALA A 314 -2.61 -8.22 4.96
CA ALA A 314 -2.08 -9.30 4.14
C ALA A 314 -3.21 -9.98 3.35
N ALA A 315 -3.18 -9.85 2.01
CA ALA A 315 -4.23 -10.31 1.11
C ALA A 315 -3.72 -11.10 -0.10
N ASN A 316 -2.46 -11.54 -0.06
CA ASN A 316 -1.86 -12.48 -1.02
C ASN A 316 -0.88 -13.41 -0.30
N ALA A 317 -0.46 -14.48 -0.96
CA ALA A 317 0.40 -15.51 -0.37
C ALA A 317 1.70 -14.94 0.22
N SER A 318 2.42 -14.13 -0.54
CA SER A 318 3.69 -13.53 -0.11
C SER A 318 3.53 -12.60 1.10
N ALA A 319 2.45 -11.81 1.14
CA ALA A 319 2.15 -10.95 2.29
C ALA A 319 1.78 -11.79 3.54
N ALA A 320 1.03 -12.89 3.37
CA ALA A 320 0.67 -13.78 4.46
C ALA A 320 1.91 -14.50 5.04
N GLU A 321 2.85 -14.93 4.19
CA GLU A 321 4.12 -15.49 4.64
C GLU A 321 4.99 -14.46 5.39
N ALA A 322 5.05 -13.22 4.89
CA ALA A 322 5.74 -12.13 5.57
C ALA A 322 5.13 -11.81 6.94
N LEU A 323 3.78 -11.82 7.03
CA LEU A 323 3.06 -11.65 8.28
C LEU A 323 3.35 -12.79 9.25
N ARG A 324 3.33 -14.04 8.78
CA ARG A 324 3.69 -15.20 9.61
C ARG A 324 5.10 -15.07 10.19
N ALA A 325 6.08 -14.75 9.35
CA ALA A 325 7.45 -14.55 9.81
C ALA A 325 7.56 -13.42 10.84
N ALA A 326 6.81 -12.32 10.66
CA ALA A 326 6.76 -11.22 11.61
C ALA A 326 6.12 -11.65 12.95
N LEU A 327 5.09 -12.50 12.94
CA LEU A 327 4.50 -13.09 14.15
C LEU A 327 5.49 -13.99 14.89
N ASP A 328 6.24 -14.83 14.17
CA ASP A 328 7.24 -15.74 14.76
C ASP A 328 8.37 -14.97 15.47
N GLU A 329 8.69 -13.75 14.99
CA GLU A 329 9.69 -12.89 15.64
C GLU A 329 9.12 -12.07 16.79
N PHE A 330 7.84 -11.67 16.69
CA PHE A 330 7.21 -10.75 17.63
C PHE A 330 6.71 -11.42 18.90
N LEU A 331 6.23 -12.67 18.78
CA LEU A 331 5.55 -13.39 19.85
C LEU A 331 6.54 -14.13 20.75
N GLU A 332 6.30 -14.03 22.06
CA GLU A 332 6.99 -14.87 23.03
C GLU A 332 6.52 -16.35 22.93
N PRO A 333 7.30 -17.32 23.40
CA PRO A 333 6.99 -18.74 23.28
C PRO A 333 5.65 -19.17 23.90
N ASP A 334 5.20 -18.48 24.95
CA ASP A 334 3.95 -18.75 25.66
C ASP A 334 2.76 -17.90 25.18
N GLU A 335 2.95 -17.04 24.20
CA GLU A 335 1.89 -16.20 23.61
C GLU A 335 1.14 -16.93 22.48
N GLN A 336 -0.18 -16.90 22.60
CA GLN A 336 -1.09 -17.51 21.65
C GLN A 336 -1.63 -16.49 20.65
N VAL A 337 -2.00 -16.95 19.46
CA VAL A 337 -2.72 -16.16 18.47
C VAL A 337 -4.10 -16.75 18.26
N LEU A 338 -5.14 -15.93 18.42
CA LEU A 338 -6.47 -16.22 17.90
C LEU A 338 -6.62 -15.45 16.59
N LEU A 339 -6.77 -16.19 15.48
CA LEU A 339 -6.86 -15.61 14.14
C LEU A 339 -8.33 -15.34 13.78
N VAL A 340 -8.65 -14.07 13.48
CA VAL A 340 -9.90 -13.67 12.82
C VAL A 340 -9.57 -13.43 11.34
N ILE A 341 -10.09 -14.26 10.44
CA ILE A 341 -9.74 -14.23 9.02
C ILE A 341 -10.95 -14.08 8.14
N GLY A 342 -10.84 -13.20 7.14
CA GLY A 342 -11.83 -13.04 6.07
C GLY A 342 -11.16 -12.54 4.81
N VAL A 343 -11.43 -13.17 3.67
CA VAL A 343 -10.74 -12.93 2.40
C VAL A 343 -11.72 -12.63 1.28
N LEU A 344 -11.22 -12.11 0.15
CA LEU A 344 -12.00 -11.86 -1.06
C LEU A 344 -11.89 -13.05 -2.03
N LYS A 345 -12.93 -13.26 -2.85
CA LYS A 345 -13.04 -14.37 -3.82
C LYS A 345 -11.92 -14.42 -4.86
N ASP A 346 -11.37 -13.25 -5.20
CA ASP A 346 -10.35 -13.08 -6.23
C ASP A 346 -8.91 -13.23 -5.69
N LYS A 347 -8.76 -13.62 -4.42
CA LYS A 347 -7.45 -13.81 -3.79
C LYS A 347 -7.12 -15.29 -3.61
N SER A 348 -5.83 -15.60 -3.54
CA SER A 348 -5.32 -16.96 -3.27
C SER A 348 -5.55 -17.37 -1.81
N PHE A 349 -6.81 -17.50 -1.42
CA PHE A 349 -7.21 -17.72 -0.01
C PHE A 349 -6.64 -19.00 0.59
N GLU A 350 -6.46 -20.06 -0.20
CA GLU A 350 -5.84 -21.31 0.26
C GLU A 350 -4.40 -21.13 0.70
N GLU A 351 -3.62 -20.33 -0.05
CA GLU A 351 -2.23 -20.03 0.26
C GLU A 351 -2.13 -19.13 1.49
N ILE A 352 -3.04 -18.15 1.62
CA ILE A 352 -3.13 -17.29 2.82
C ILE A 352 -3.44 -18.15 4.06
N CYS A 353 -4.41 -19.06 3.97
CA CYS A 353 -4.74 -19.98 5.07
C CYS A 353 -3.55 -20.89 5.41
N ARG A 354 -2.88 -21.44 4.40
CA ARG A 354 -1.70 -22.30 4.61
C ARG A 354 -0.57 -21.57 5.35
N ALA A 355 -0.41 -20.27 5.11
CA ALA A 355 0.60 -19.47 5.80
C ALA A 355 0.20 -19.13 7.24
N LEU A 356 -1.04 -18.68 7.50
CA LEU A 356 -1.42 -18.07 8.77
C LEU A 356 -2.06 -19.05 9.77
N VAL A 357 -2.88 -20.01 9.30
CA VAL A 357 -3.62 -20.94 10.16
C VAL A 357 -2.69 -21.79 11.05
N PRO A 358 -1.56 -22.32 10.58
CA PRO A 358 -0.66 -23.09 11.44
C PRO A 358 -0.10 -22.33 12.64
N ARG A 359 -0.08 -20.98 12.60
CA ARG A 359 0.41 -20.14 13.70
C ARG A 359 -0.68 -19.82 14.74
N ALA A 360 -1.94 -20.02 14.38
CA ALA A 360 -3.08 -19.74 15.26
C ALA A 360 -3.36 -20.90 16.22
N ALA A 361 -3.69 -20.60 17.46
CA ALA A 361 -4.22 -21.59 18.43
C ALA A 361 -5.71 -21.87 18.16
N GLU A 362 -6.43 -20.88 17.65
CA GLU A 362 -7.84 -20.94 17.27
C GLU A 362 -8.11 -20.04 16.07
N VAL A 363 -9.07 -20.41 15.22
CA VAL A 363 -9.44 -19.63 14.02
C VAL A 363 -10.93 -19.30 14.02
N ILE A 364 -11.25 -18.02 13.84
CA ILE A 364 -12.60 -17.54 13.58
C ILE A 364 -12.64 -17.01 12.14
N MET A 365 -13.47 -17.63 11.31
CA MET A 365 -13.72 -17.19 9.94
C MET A 365 -14.89 -16.23 9.92
N THR A 366 -14.73 -15.12 9.19
CA THR A 366 -15.77 -14.10 9.05
C THR A 366 -15.82 -13.55 7.64
N GLU A 367 -16.83 -12.76 7.31
CA GLU A 367 -16.97 -12.15 6.00
C GLU A 367 -16.55 -10.67 6.03
N PRO A 368 -15.59 -10.24 5.17
CA PRO A 368 -15.37 -8.83 4.94
C PRO A 368 -16.66 -8.16 4.43
N ALA A 369 -16.94 -6.94 4.87
CA ALA A 369 -18.08 -6.17 4.38
C ALA A 369 -17.86 -5.73 2.91
N SER A 370 -17.95 -6.68 1.97
CA SER A 370 -17.73 -6.49 0.54
C SER A 370 -18.54 -7.49 -0.28
N GLN A 371 -19.10 -7.07 -1.42
CA GLN A 371 -19.78 -7.99 -2.37
C GLN A 371 -18.82 -9.05 -2.94
N ARG A 372 -17.51 -8.77 -2.88
CA ARG A 372 -16.44 -9.70 -3.28
C ARG A 372 -16.01 -10.63 -2.15
N ALA A 373 -16.62 -10.55 -0.97
CA ALA A 373 -16.28 -11.43 0.15
C ALA A 373 -16.42 -12.89 -0.24
N LEU A 374 -15.42 -13.70 0.09
CA LEU A 374 -15.58 -15.14 0.11
C LEU A 374 -16.47 -15.48 1.32
N ARG A 375 -17.47 -16.33 1.11
CA ARG A 375 -18.34 -16.77 2.21
C ARG A 375 -17.53 -17.54 3.25
N ALA A 376 -17.81 -17.29 4.51
CA ALA A 376 -17.05 -17.89 5.62
C ALA A 376 -17.12 -19.44 5.61
N GLU A 377 -18.25 -20.02 5.15
CA GLU A 377 -18.40 -21.47 5.00
C GLU A 377 -17.46 -22.03 3.92
N ALA A 378 -17.30 -21.32 2.78
CA ALA A 378 -16.37 -21.74 1.71
C ALA A 378 -14.90 -21.63 2.15
N LEU A 379 -14.59 -20.65 3.01
CA LEU A 379 -13.27 -20.52 3.61
C LEU A 379 -12.99 -21.68 4.60
N CYS A 380 -14.04 -22.25 5.21
CA CYS A 380 -13.92 -23.30 6.21
C CYS A 380 -13.15 -24.53 5.71
N GLU A 381 -13.41 -24.99 4.48
CA GLU A 381 -12.71 -26.13 3.92
C GLU A 381 -11.21 -25.90 3.77
N ALA A 382 -10.79 -24.71 3.32
CA ALA A 382 -9.39 -24.36 3.21
C ALA A 382 -8.71 -24.25 4.58
N VAL A 383 -9.39 -23.65 5.54
CA VAL A 383 -8.92 -23.53 6.92
C VAL A 383 -8.80 -24.91 7.57
N GLN A 384 -9.79 -25.80 7.42
CA GLN A 384 -9.76 -27.16 8.00
C GLN A 384 -8.58 -27.98 7.46
N ARG A 385 -8.27 -27.89 6.15
CA ARG A 385 -7.08 -28.53 5.58
C ARG A 385 -5.77 -28.06 6.21
N SER A 386 -5.72 -26.82 6.68
CA SER A 386 -4.53 -26.19 7.28
C SER A 386 -4.54 -26.22 8.81
N ALA A 387 -5.68 -26.50 9.44
CA ALA A 387 -5.88 -26.30 10.88
C ALA A 387 -5.30 -27.41 11.77
N SER A 388 -5.01 -28.61 11.24
CA SER A 388 -4.39 -29.73 11.99
C SER A 388 -5.00 -29.98 13.37
N GLY A 389 -6.36 -30.09 13.44
CA GLY A 389 -7.11 -30.33 14.70
C GLY A 389 -7.34 -29.11 15.59
N ARG A 390 -6.97 -27.90 15.15
CA ARG A 390 -7.24 -26.68 15.91
C ARG A 390 -8.73 -26.32 15.89
N PRO A 391 -9.26 -25.67 16.96
CA PRO A 391 -10.62 -25.16 16.97
C PRO A 391 -10.84 -24.15 15.83
N VAL A 392 -11.88 -24.41 15.04
CA VAL A 392 -12.28 -23.57 13.92
C VAL A 392 -13.75 -23.21 14.06
N ARG A 393 -14.11 -21.93 13.89
CA ARG A 393 -15.47 -21.42 13.99
C ARG A 393 -15.82 -20.53 12.81
N VAL A 394 -17.08 -20.59 12.39
CA VAL A 394 -17.68 -19.64 11.44
C VAL A 394 -18.50 -18.64 12.23
N VAL A 395 -18.22 -17.35 12.05
CA VAL A 395 -18.99 -16.24 12.61
C VAL A 395 -19.08 -15.18 11.52
N ASN A 396 -20.19 -15.14 10.79
CA ASN A 396 -20.30 -14.38 9.54
C ASN A 396 -20.17 -12.86 9.75
N ARG A 397 -20.68 -12.33 10.88
CA ARG A 397 -20.59 -10.90 11.19
C ARG A 397 -19.29 -10.59 11.94
N LEU A 398 -18.52 -9.65 11.41
CA LEU A 398 -17.23 -9.25 12.01
C LEU A 398 -17.38 -8.77 13.46
N GLU A 399 -18.41 -8.01 13.78
CA GLU A 399 -18.67 -7.52 15.13
C GLU A 399 -18.79 -8.68 16.14
N GLU A 400 -19.55 -9.71 15.78
CA GLU A 400 -19.71 -10.91 16.60
C GLU A 400 -18.41 -11.74 16.65
N ALA A 401 -17.67 -11.79 15.54
CA ALA A 401 -16.38 -12.47 15.48
C ALA A 401 -15.33 -11.82 16.38
N LEU A 402 -15.25 -10.47 16.38
CA LEU A 402 -14.35 -9.73 17.28
C LEU A 402 -14.76 -9.88 18.75
N ALA A 403 -16.07 -9.80 19.07
CA ALA A 403 -16.55 -10.01 20.43
C ALA A 403 -16.25 -11.43 20.94
N ALA A 404 -16.44 -12.46 20.08
CA ALA A 404 -16.09 -13.84 20.40
C ALA A 404 -14.57 -14.00 20.61
N ALA A 405 -13.75 -13.38 19.77
CA ALA A 405 -12.29 -13.41 19.89
C ALA A 405 -11.82 -12.73 21.19
N GLN A 406 -12.36 -11.56 21.52
CA GLN A 406 -12.07 -10.86 22.78
C GLN A 406 -12.43 -11.71 24.00
N ALA A 407 -13.64 -12.28 24.03
CA ALA A 407 -14.10 -13.11 25.15
C ALA A 407 -13.21 -14.35 25.36
N ARG A 408 -12.70 -14.94 24.28
CA ARG A 408 -11.84 -16.13 24.33
C ARG A 408 -10.41 -15.84 24.73
N MET A 409 -9.90 -14.66 24.38
CA MET A 409 -8.52 -14.26 24.70
C MET A 409 -8.40 -13.55 26.05
N ARG A 410 -9.53 -13.13 26.66
CA ARG A 410 -9.51 -12.46 27.97
C ARG A 410 -8.80 -13.33 29.01
N GLY A 411 -7.83 -12.76 29.70
CA GLY A 411 -7.01 -13.44 30.71
C GLY A 411 -6.02 -14.47 30.15
N ARG A 412 -5.86 -14.58 28.83
CA ARG A 412 -4.83 -15.40 28.20
C ARG A 412 -3.68 -14.54 27.70
N LYS A 413 -2.48 -15.10 27.71
CA LYS A 413 -1.33 -14.43 27.07
C LYS A 413 -1.41 -14.57 25.55
N GLY A 414 -1.30 -13.46 24.84
CA GLY A 414 -1.26 -13.46 23.39
C GLY A 414 -2.15 -12.41 22.75
N PHE A 415 -2.47 -12.58 21.48
CA PHE A 415 -3.06 -11.56 20.63
C PHE A 415 -4.24 -12.09 19.81
N VAL A 416 -5.20 -11.21 19.52
CA VAL A 416 -6.15 -11.41 18.44
C VAL A 416 -5.52 -10.85 17.17
N LEU A 417 -5.30 -11.71 16.17
CA LEU A 417 -4.84 -11.32 14.84
C LEU A 417 -6.03 -11.16 13.89
N VAL A 418 -6.18 -9.99 13.28
CA VAL A 418 -7.15 -9.75 12.20
C VAL A 418 -6.42 -9.62 10.88
N ALA A 419 -6.68 -10.51 9.92
CA ALA A 419 -5.97 -10.54 8.64
C ALA A 419 -6.79 -11.11 7.48
N GLY A 420 -6.27 -10.98 6.24
CA GLY A 420 -6.81 -11.57 5.02
C GLY A 420 -7.44 -10.58 4.06
N SER A 421 -7.83 -9.40 4.50
CA SER A 421 -8.41 -8.37 3.64
C SER A 421 -8.32 -6.98 4.24
N ILE A 422 -8.03 -5.98 3.42
CA ILE A 422 -8.07 -4.57 3.85
C ILE A 422 -9.49 -4.13 4.24
N PHE A 423 -10.54 -4.72 3.65
CA PHE A 423 -11.92 -4.43 4.01
C PHE A 423 -12.27 -4.95 5.40
N LEU A 424 -11.76 -6.13 5.75
CA LEU A 424 -11.91 -6.69 7.09
C LEU A 424 -11.21 -5.82 8.12
N LEU A 425 -9.99 -5.41 7.79
CA LEU A 425 -9.17 -4.57 8.64
C LEU A 425 -9.80 -3.19 8.86
N ALA A 426 -10.32 -2.55 7.81
CA ALA A 426 -11.02 -1.27 7.91
C ALA A 426 -12.20 -1.34 8.89
N ALA A 427 -13.07 -2.33 8.72
CA ALA A 427 -14.21 -2.53 9.61
C ALA A 427 -13.79 -2.89 11.05
N ALA A 428 -12.70 -3.67 11.22
CA ALA A 428 -12.17 -3.99 12.54
C ALA A 428 -11.63 -2.75 13.26
N ARG A 429 -10.92 -1.86 12.55
CA ARG A 429 -10.41 -0.59 13.12
C ARG A 429 -11.55 0.30 13.64
N ASP A 430 -12.64 0.39 12.88
CA ASP A 430 -13.83 1.14 13.32
C ASP A 430 -14.47 0.53 14.57
N LEU A 431 -14.71 -0.78 14.55
CA LEU A 431 -15.34 -1.49 15.68
C LEU A 431 -14.48 -1.44 16.95
N LEU A 432 -13.17 -1.38 16.81
CA LEU A 432 -12.22 -1.25 17.93
C LEU A 432 -12.00 0.20 18.36
N GLY A 433 -12.58 1.19 17.66
CA GLY A 433 -12.46 2.61 17.99
C GLY A 433 -11.06 3.19 17.77
N ILE A 434 -10.27 2.61 16.86
CA ILE A 434 -8.89 3.02 16.55
C ILE A 434 -8.73 3.75 15.20
N ALA A 435 -9.83 3.98 14.50
CA ALA A 435 -9.81 4.76 13.26
C ALA A 435 -9.56 6.25 13.59
N GLU A 436 -8.55 6.86 12.95
CA GLU A 436 -8.21 8.28 13.14
C GLU A 436 -9.23 9.23 12.51
N ALA A 437 -10.02 8.74 11.54
CA ALA A 437 -11.09 9.48 10.89
C ALA A 437 -12.29 8.56 10.68
N ALA A 438 -13.50 9.15 10.73
CA ALA A 438 -14.73 8.41 10.45
C ALA A 438 -14.70 7.81 9.04
N GLN A 439 -15.32 6.64 8.88
CA GLN A 439 -15.53 6.04 7.56
C GLN A 439 -16.45 6.94 6.73
N ASP A 440 -15.87 7.65 5.78
CA ASP A 440 -16.58 8.57 4.90
C ASP A 440 -16.82 7.96 3.50
N PHE A 441 -16.02 6.98 3.11
CA PHE A 441 -16.11 6.30 1.84
C PHE A 441 -15.98 4.80 2.06
N ARG A 442 -17.11 4.11 2.19
CA ARG A 442 -17.10 2.66 2.36
C ARG A 442 -16.52 2.00 1.12
N LEU A 443 -15.36 1.40 1.26
CA LEU A 443 -14.76 0.54 0.23
C LEU A 443 -15.74 -0.56 -0.21
N THR A 444 -16.70 -0.89 0.63
CA THR A 444 -17.67 -1.97 0.46
C THR A 444 -18.70 -1.73 -0.64
N GLU A 445 -19.08 -0.50 -0.92
CA GLU A 445 -20.22 -0.20 -1.80
C GLU A 445 -19.87 -0.09 -3.29
N VAL A 446 -18.58 -0.10 -3.68
CA VAL A 446 -18.19 0.35 -5.00
C VAL A 446 -17.21 -0.57 -5.76
N LEU A 447 -16.98 -1.82 -5.33
CA LEU A 447 -16.15 -2.78 -6.07
C LEU A 447 -16.98 -3.83 -6.83
N THR A 448 -18.04 -3.44 -7.53
CA THR A 448 -18.55 -4.22 -8.65
C THR A 448 -17.65 -3.94 -9.85
N VAL A 449 -16.68 -4.83 -10.09
CA VAL A 449 -16.01 -4.89 -11.40
C VAL A 449 -17.03 -5.47 -12.36
N PRO A 450 -17.49 -4.76 -13.41
CA PRO A 450 -18.07 -5.45 -14.54
C PRO A 450 -17.01 -6.40 -15.07
N GLN A 451 -17.36 -7.65 -15.34
CA GLN A 451 -16.47 -8.57 -16.07
C GLN A 451 -16.27 -8.00 -17.48
N VAL A 452 -15.31 -7.13 -17.64
CA VAL A 452 -14.84 -6.72 -18.96
C VAL A 452 -13.83 -7.76 -19.38
N LYS A 453 -14.20 -8.55 -20.40
CA LYS A 453 -13.26 -9.46 -21.08
C LYS A 453 -12.02 -8.69 -21.50
N PRO A 454 -10.83 -9.27 -21.39
CA PRO A 454 -9.62 -8.64 -21.89
C PRO A 454 -9.79 -8.43 -23.40
N TYR A 455 -9.71 -7.20 -23.85
CA TYR A 455 -9.49 -6.93 -25.28
C TYR A 455 -8.00 -7.21 -25.55
N ILE A 456 -7.81 -8.20 -26.45
CA ILE A 456 -6.54 -8.60 -27.05
C ILE A 456 -5.87 -7.40 -27.73
#